data_90657bd3a92088d8bc611a0f8a116bd1
#
_entry.id   90657bd3a92088d8bc611a0f8a116bd1
#
_cell.length_a   1.000
_cell.length_b   1.000
_cell.length_c   1.000
_cell.angle_alpha   90.00
_cell.angle_beta   90.00
_cell.angle_gamma   90.00
#
_symmetry.space_group_name_H-M   'P 1'
#
loop_
_entity.id
_entity.type
_entity.pdbx_description
1 polymer ?
#
loop_
_entity_poly.entity_id
_entity_poly.type
_entity_poly.pdbx_seq_one_letter_code
_entity_poly.pdbx_strand_id
1 'polypeptide(L)'
;NGEADIAIANSYYIGIMLSGSAGEDQLTAAKKVRMIFPNQDNRGTHINISGAGILKNSPNPTNANLFLEFLLSKRVQKYMVDKSYEYPIVDGVLPSKEIASFGISFKEDQTSVQKYGELNPDAVRLMDRSGWK
;
A
#
# COMPACT_ATOMS: atom_id res chain seq x y z
N ASN A 1 8.98 -3.45 20.12
CA ASN A 1 8.72 -3.18 21.54
C ASN A 1 8.52 -4.48 22.35
N GLY A 2 8.36 -5.63 21.68
CA GLY A 2 8.11 -6.92 22.36
C GLY A 2 6.66 -7.16 22.78
N GLU A 3 5.72 -6.37 22.25
CA GLU A 3 4.28 -6.55 22.51
C GLU A 3 3.65 -7.64 21.66
N ALA A 4 4.20 -7.85 20.44
CA ALA A 4 3.76 -8.89 19.53
C ALA A 4 4.92 -9.37 18.65
N ASP A 5 4.90 -10.64 18.26
CA ASP A 5 5.88 -11.23 17.34
C ASP A 5 5.53 -10.96 15.87
N ILE A 6 4.25 -10.81 15.55
CA ILE A 6 3.72 -10.57 14.21
C ILE A 6 2.66 -9.46 14.27
N ALA A 7 2.72 -8.55 13.30
CA ALA A 7 1.70 -7.51 13.09
C ALA A 7 1.25 -7.48 11.64
N ILE A 8 -0.05 -7.27 11.42
CA ILE A 8 -0.62 -7.02 10.08
C ILE A 8 -0.69 -5.51 9.91
N ALA A 9 -0.01 -5.01 8.86
CA ALA A 9 0.06 -3.57 8.59
C ALA A 9 0.26 -3.28 7.10
N ASN A 10 -0.03 -2.06 6.68
CA ASN A 10 0.36 -1.61 5.35
C ASN A 10 1.88 -1.42 5.27
N SER A 11 2.47 -1.76 4.12
CA SER A 11 3.92 -1.69 3.89
C SER A 11 4.51 -0.29 4.04
N TYR A 12 3.76 0.75 3.69
CA TYR A 12 4.26 2.12 3.76
C TYR A 12 4.59 2.58 5.18
N TYR A 13 3.93 2.03 6.21
CA TYR A 13 4.27 2.39 7.60
C TYR A 13 5.72 2.03 7.95
N ILE A 14 6.18 0.85 7.53
CA ILE A 14 7.58 0.48 7.75
C ILE A 14 8.54 1.38 6.97
N GLY A 15 8.13 1.81 5.76
CA GLY A 15 8.89 2.78 4.96
C GLY A 15 9.07 4.12 5.68
N ILE A 16 7.98 4.66 6.24
CA ILE A 16 8.00 5.89 7.04
C ILE A 16 8.95 5.75 8.26
N MET A 17 8.85 4.62 8.97
CA MET A 17 9.72 4.38 10.13
C MET A 17 11.20 4.26 9.72
N LEU A 18 11.51 3.55 8.63
CA LEU A 18 12.87 3.37 8.13
C LEU A 18 13.49 4.63 7.56
N SER A 19 12.69 5.58 7.08
CA SER A 19 13.17 6.89 6.62
C SER A 19 13.69 7.77 7.75
N GLY A 20 13.35 7.44 9.00
CA GLY A 20 13.67 8.24 10.18
C GLY A 20 12.74 9.44 10.40
N SER A 21 11.79 9.69 9.48
CA SER A 21 10.86 10.84 9.63
C SER A 21 9.90 10.70 10.80
N ALA A 22 9.69 9.48 11.29
CA ALA A 22 8.87 9.19 12.48
C ALA A 22 9.64 9.25 13.81
N GLY A 23 10.94 9.61 13.78
CA GLY A 23 11.81 9.70 14.96
C GLY A 23 12.73 8.50 15.15
N GLU A 24 13.77 8.68 15.95
CA GLU A 24 14.85 7.70 16.13
C GLU A 24 14.37 6.39 16.78
N ASP A 25 13.44 6.47 17.72
CA ASP A 25 12.88 5.27 18.37
C ASP A 25 12.14 4.38 17.36
N GLN A 26 11.38 4.99 16.46
CA GLN A 26 10.67 4.29 15.39
C GLN A 26 11.64 3.69 14.38
N LEU A 27 12.68 4.41 14.00
CA LEU A 27 13.73 3.92 13.12
C LEU A 27 14.45 2.70 13.74
N THR A 28 14.77 2.79 15.02
CA THR A 28 15.41 1.69 15.75
C THR A 28 14.52 0.46 15.85
N ALA A 29 13.20 0.66 16.07
CA ALA A 29 12.23 -0.43 16.07
C ALA A 29 12.09 -1.06 14.67
N ALA A 30 12.01 -0.25 13.62
CA ALA A 30 11.87 -0.73 12.24
C ALA A 30 13.05 -1.58 11.78
N LYS A 31 14.27 -1.26 12.21
CA LYS A 31 15.47 -2.06 11.88
C LYS A 31 15.45 -3.47 12.47
N LYS A 32 14.59 -3.75 13.46
CA LYS A 32 14.46 -5.06 14.12
C LYS A 32 13.39 -5.95 13.50
N VAL A 33 12.55 -5.45 12.62
CA VAL A 33 11.45 -6.20 12.01
C VAL A 33 11.74 -6.54 10.56
N ARG A 34 11.03 -7.54 10.03
CA ARG A 34 11.06 -7.92 8.62
C ARG A 34 9.66 -7.88 8.05
N MET A 35 9.52 -7.41 6.84
CA MET A 35 8.27 -7.49 6.10
C MET A 35 8.16 -8.87 5.43
N ILE A 36 7.00 -9.48 5.53
CA ILE A 36 6.68 -10.76 4.90
C ILE A 36 5.48 -10.55 3.98
N PHE A 37 5.61 -10.99 2.75
CA PHE A 37 4.52 -11.06 1.79
C PHE A 37 3.88 -12.45 1.89
N PRO A 38 2.68 -12.60 2.49
CA PRO A 38 2.06 -13.92 2.64
C PRO A 38 1.54 -14.46 1.30
N ASN A 39 1.19 -15.75 1.30
CA ASN A 39 0.50 -16.42 0.19
C ASN A 39 1.27 -16.46 -1.14
N GLN A 40 2.60 -16.41 -1.12
CA GLN A 40 3.40 -16.39 -2.35
C GLN A 40 3.29 -17.70 -3.15
N ASP A 41 3.02 -18.84 -2.48
CA ASP A 41 2.89 -20.17 -3.09
C ASP A 41 1.50 -20.42 -3.69
N ASN A 42 0.54 -19.52 -3.43
CA ASN A 42 -0.84 -19.71 -3.89
C ASN A 42 -1.43 -18.43 -4.49
N ARG A 43 -2.40 -17.78 -3.86
CA ARG A 43 -3.15 -16.64 -4.43
C ARG A 43 -2.35 -15.34 -4.54
N GLY A 44 -1.28 -15.19 -3.81
CA GLY A 44 -0.54 -13.93 -3.70
C GLY A 44 -0.92 -13.13 -2.45
N THR A 45 -0.15 -12.08 -2.20
CA THR A 45 -0.36 -11.15 -1.08
C THR A 45 -1.51 -10.21 -1.40
N HIS A 46 -2.43 -10.03 -0.45
CA HIS A 46 -3.44 -8.98 -0.54
C HIS A 46 -2.79 -7.62 -0.72
N ILE A 47 -3.28 -6.86 -1.69
CA ILE A 47 -2.86 -5.48 -1.92
C ILE A 47 -3.97 -4.52 -1.50
N ASN A 48 -3.57 -3.48 -0.75
CA ASN A 48 -4.42 -2.34 -0.45
C ASN A 48 -3.96 -1.20 -1.37
N ILE A 49 -4.87 -0.59 -2.11
CA ILE A 49 -4.54 0.39 -3.13
C ILE A 49 -5.05 1.78 -2.77
N SER A 50 -4.23 2.80 -3.07
CA SER A 50 -4.67 4.19 -3.13
C SER A 50 -5.30 4.46 -4.50
N GLY A 51 -6.37 5.22 -4.54
CA GLY A 51 -7.10 5.46 -5.77
C GLY A 51 -7.62 6.87 -5.87
N ALA A 52 -7.96 7.28 -7.08
CA ALA A 52 -8.63 8.54 -7.36
C ALA A 52 -9.73 8.33 -8.40
N GLY A 53 -10.78 9.14 -8.34
CA GLY A 53 -11.89 9.08 -9.26
C GLY A 53 -12.43 10.47 -9.59
N ILE A 54 -13.04 10.58 -10.78
CA ILE A 54 -13.69 11.82 -11.21
C ILE A 54 -15.16 11.77 -10.79
N LEU A 55 -15.59 12.80 -10.09
CA LEU A 55 -16.99 12.93 -9.70
C LEU A 55 -17.88 13.06 -10.93
N LYS A 56 -19.05 12.43 -10.93
CA LYS A 56 -20.02 12.47 -12.03
C LYS A 56 -20.36 13.89 -12.49
N ASN A 57 -20.45 14.82 -11.56
CA ASN A 57 -20.81 16.22 -11.80
C ASN A 57 -19.57 17.15 -11.74
N SER A 58 -18.39 16.65 -12.06
CA SER A 58 -17.17 17.47 -12.14
C SER A 58 -17.37 18.60 -13.15
N PRO A 59 -17.09 19.88 -12.81
CA PRO A 59 -17.20 21.00 -13.73
C PRO A 59 -16.15 20.96 -14.85
N ASN A 60 -15.05 20.24 -14.66
CA ASN A 60 -13.92 20.18 -15.59
C ASN A 60 -13.43 18.72 -15.80
N PRO A 61 -14.27 17.80 -16.34
CA PRO A 61 -13.92 16.38 -16.42
C PRO A 61 -12.71 16.12 -17.33
N THR A 62 -12.55 16.89 -18.41
CA THR A 62 -11.39 16.77 -19.30
C THR A 62 -10.08 17.08 -18.57
N ASN A 63 -10.02 18.18 -17.82
CA ASN A 63 -8.83 18.54 -17.05
C ASN A 63 -8.58 17.54 -15.90
N ALA A 64 -9.63 16.99 -15.31
CA ALA A 64 -9.51 15.95 -14.30
C ALA A 64 -8.89 14.67 -14.89
N ASN A 65 -9.28 14.26 -16.09
CA ASN A 65 -8.65 13.14 -16.81
C ASN A 65 -7.17 13.41 -17.08
N LEU A 66 -6.83 14.58 -17.64
CA LEU A 66 -5.44 14.95 -17.89
C LEU A 66 -4.60 14.95 -16.60
N PHE A 67 -5.18 15.37 -15.49
CA PHE A 67 -4.51 15.31 -14.19
C PHE A 67 -4.27 13.87 -13.73
N LEU A 68 -5.24 12.96 -13.88
CA LEU A 68 -5.04 11.55 -13.55
C LEU A 68 -3.95 10.91 -14.44
N GLU A 69 -3.95 11.20 -15.74
CA GLU A 69 -2.90 10.75 -16.66
C GLU A 69 -1.53 11.30 -16.26
N PHE A 70 -1.46 12.55 -15.84
CA PHE A 70 -0.23 13.15 -15.31
C PHE A 70 0.27 12.42 -14.06
N LEU A 71 -0.62 12.06 -13.13
CA LEU A 71 -0.28 11.28 -11.93
C LEU A 71 0.30 9.90 -12.28
N LEU A 72 -0.11 9.30 -13.41
CA LEU A 72 0.40 8.03 -13.91
C LEU A 72 1.73 8.17 -14.68
N SER A 73 2.25 9.37 -14.88
CA SER A 73 3.56 9.52 -15.51
C SER A 73 4.68 8.95 -14.63
N LYS A 74 5.69 8.32 -15.23
CA LYS A 74 6.83 7.73 -14.48
C LYS A 74 7.49 8.73 -13.52
N ARG A 75 7.59 9.99 -13.94
CA ARG A 75 8.18 11.06 -13.11
C ARG A 75 7.36 11.31 -11.86
N VAL A 76 6.05 11.41 -11.99
CA VAL A 76 5.16 11.68 -10.86
C VAL A 76 5.05 10.45 -9.97
N GLN A 77 4.91 9.26 -10.56
CA GLN A 77 4.92 8.01 -9.79
C GLN A 77 6.20 7.86 -8.96
N LYS A 78 7.37 8.14 -9.53
CA LYS A 78 8.63 8.11 -8.75
C LYS A 78 8.62 9.11 -7.61
N TYR A 79 8.13 10.32 -7.83
CA TYR A 79 7.99 11.31 -6.76
C TYR A 79 7.03 10.84 -5.67
N MET A 80 5.88 10.28 -6.05
CA MET A 80 4.88 9.78 -5.10
C MET A 80 5.45 8.65 -4.24
N VAL A 81 6.02 7.61 -4.84
CA VAL A 81 6.55 6.46 -4.08
C VAL A 81 7.70 6.85 -3.13
N ASP A 82 8.50 7.84 -3.49
CA ASP A 82 9.56 8.35 -2.61
C ASP A 82 9.01 9.15 -1.41
N LYS A 83 7.77 9.61 -1.50
CA LYS A 83 7.11 10.38 -0.43
C LYS A 83 6.12 9.57 0.38
N SER A 84 5.39 8.66 -0.28
CA SER A 84 4.36 7.84 0.37
C SER A 84 4.89 6.49 0.86
N TYR A 85 6.04 6.03 0.36
CA TYR A 85 6.59 4.69 0.63
C TYR A 85 5.66 3.55 0.17
N GLU A 86 4.75 3.82 -0.75
CA GLU A 86 3.92 2.82 -1.41
C GLU A 86 4.66 2.19 -2.59
N TYR A 87 4.20 1.03 -3.05
CA TYR A 87 4.68 0.45 -4.30
C TYR A 87 4.11 1.23 -5.50
N PRO A 88 4.90 1.44 -6.57
CA PRO A 88 4.39 2.08 -7.79
C PRO A 88 3.41 1.17 -8.53
N ILE A 89 2.47 1.81 -9.25
CA ILE A 89 1.52 1.10 -10.14
C ILE A 89 1.92 1.20 -11.62
N VAL A 90 2.99 1.92 -11.93
CA VAL A 90 3.47 2.11 -13.30
C VAL A 90 4.73 1.31 -13.54
N ASP A 91 4.72 0.50 -14.59
CA ASP A 91 5.83 -0.36 -14.98
C ASP A 91 7.14 0.42 -15.18
N GLY A 92 8.22 -0.16 -14.63
CA GLY A 92 9.56 0.42 -14.73
C GLY A 92 9.83 1.58 -13.76
N VAL A 93 8.92 1.86 -12.84
CA VAL A 93 9.18 2.70 -11.66
C VAL A 93 9.56 1.79 -10.49
N LEU A 94 10.65 2.11 -9.81
CA LEU A 94 11.08 1.34 -8.64
C LEU A 94 10.51 1.97 -7.35
N PRO A 95 10.17 1.16 -6.34
CA PRO A 95 9.78 1.65 -5.03
C PRO A 95 10.90 2.47 -4.38
N SER A 96 10.60 3.14 -3.28
CA SER A 96 11.61 3.85 -2.48
C SER A 96 12.68 2.86 -1.98
N LYS A 97 13.88 3.35 -1.65
CA LYS A 97 14.99 2.50 -1.16
C LYS A 97 14.62 1.75 0.13
N GLU A 98 13.81 2.36 0.99
CA GLU A 98 13.32 1.77 2.23
C GLU A 98 12.47 0.53 1.96
N ILE A 99 11.52 0.65 1.03
CA ILE A 99 10.62 -0.44 0.64
C ILE A 99 11.34 -1.47 -0.22
N ALA A 100 12.19 -1.05 -1.15
CA ALA A 100 12.98 -1.93 -2.00
C ALA A 100 13.90 -2.88 -1.19
N SER A 101 14.26 -2.51 0.03
CA SER A 101 15.04 -3.36 0.94
C SER A 101 14.33 -4.66 1.33
N PHE A 102 13.00 -4.73 1.21
CA PHE A 102 12.19 -5.93 1.47
C PHE A 102 11.85 -6.72 0.20
N GLY A 103 12.12 -6.16 -0.98
CA GLY A 103 11.82 -6.72 -2.29
C GLY A 103 11.21 -5.69 -3.22
N ILE A 104 11.59 -5.77 -4.48
CA ILE A 104 11.07 -4.85 -5.53
C ILE A 104 9.80 -5.38 -6.18
N SER A 105 9.49 -6.65 -5.98
CA SER A 105 8.30 -7.31 -6.51
C SER A 105 7.90 -8.48 -5.62
N PHE A 106 6.63 -8.81 -5.66
CA PHE A 106 6.03 -9.97 -5.00
C PHE A 106 4.81 -10.41 -5.81
N LYS A 107 4.32 -11.63 -5.57
CA LYS A 107 3.07 -12.10 -6.18
C LYS A 107 1.89 -11.43 -5.52
N GLU A 108 1.14 -10.66 -6.29
CA GLU A 108 -0.06 -9.95 -5.84
C GLU A 108 -1.30 -10.84 -5.95
N ASP A 109 -2.24 -10.68 -5.02
CA ASP A 109 -3.58 -11.25 -5.13
C ASP A 109 -4.35 -10.54 -6.26
N GLN A 110 -4.84 -11.29 -7.24
CA GLN A 110 -5.53 -10.77 -8.41
C GLN A 110 -7.03 -10.52 -8.19
N THR A 111 -7.50 -10.59 -6.94
CA THR A 111 -8.90 -10.30 -6.61
C THR A 111 -9.19 -8.83 -6.92
N SER A 112 -10.24 -8.59 -7.72
CA SER A 112 -10.60 -7.23 -8.12
C SER A 112 -11.06 -6.39 -6.92
N VAL A 113 -10.77 -5.09 -6.96
CA VAL A 113 -11.19 -4.11 -5.94
C VAL A 113 -12.71 -4.07 -5.79
N GLN A 114 -13.46 -4.25 -6.88
CA GLN A 114 -14.91 -4.36 -6.84
C GLN A 114 -15.35 -5.51 -5.92
N LYS A 115 -14.66 -6.65 -5.99
CA LYS A 115 -14.96 -7.82 -5.14
C LYS A 115 -14.77 -7.52 -3.65
N TYR A 116 -13.77 -6.71 -3.30
CA TYR A 116 -13.60 -6.27 -1.92
C TYR A 116 -14.78 -5.43 -1.44
N GLY A 117 -15.29 -4.52 -2.28
CA GLY A 117 -16.50 -3.75 -1.97
C GLY A 117 -17.73 -4.63 -1.75
N GLU A 118 -17.95 -5.62 -2.63
CA GLU A 118 -19.06 -6.56 -2.52
C GLU A 118 -19.00 -7.41 -1.23
N LEU A 119 -17.82 -7.83 -0.81
CA LEU A 119 -17.61 -8.68 0.35
C LEU A 119 -17.47 -7.90 1.67
N ASN A 120 -17.32 -6.58 1.62
CA ASN A 120 -17.05 -5.76 2.80
C ASN A 120 -18.10 -5.93 3.92
N PRO A 121 -19.43 -5.98 3.66
CA PRO A 121 -20.41 -6.18 4.73
C PRO A 121 -20.25 -7.52 5.46
N ASP A 122 -19.87 -8.59 4.74
CA ASP A 122 -19.62 -9.89 5.34
C ASP A 122 -18.32 -9.93 6.12
N ALA A 123 -17.29 -9.27 5.61
CA ALA A 123 -15.99 -9.13 6.28
C ALA A 123 -16.14 -8.40 7.62
N VAL A 124 -16.87 -7.27 7.65
CA VAL A 124 -17.14 -6.53 8.90
C VAL A 124 -17.87 -7.41 9.91
N ARG A 125 -18.93 -8.12 9.50
CA ARG A 125 -19.64 -9.07 10.40
C ARG A 125 -18.74 -10.19 10.93
N LEU A 126 -17.81 -10.66 10.12
CA LEU A 126 -16.84 -11.68 10.55
C LEU A 126 -15.86 -11.12 11.57
N MET A 127 -15.34 -9.92 11.33
CA MET A 127 -14.45 -9.22 12.26
C MET A 127 -15.12 -9.00 13.61
N ASP A 128 -16.35 -8.47 13.63
CA ASP A 128 -17.13 -8.28 14.85
C ASP A 128 -17.30 -9.58 15.65
N ARG A 129 -17.68 -10.67 14.96
CA ARG A 129 -17.86 -11.99 15.60
C ARG A 129 -16.58 -12.60 16.14
N SER A 130 -15.43 -12.29 15.51
CA SER A 130 -14.12 -12.78 15.95
C SER A 130 -13.47 -11.90 17.02
N GLY A 131 -14.11 -10.81 17.42
CA GLY A 131 -13.57 -9.85 18.37
C GLY A 131 -12.41 -9.01 17.83
N TRP A 132 -12.25 -8.95 16.53
CA TRP A 132 -11.27 -8.07 15.90
C TRP A 132 -11.66 -6.60 16.13
N LYS A 133 -10.74 -5.81 16.73
CA LYS A 133 -10.94 -4.39 17.04
C LYS A 133 -9.88 -3.54 16.40
#